data_1137ae69224ccd5b44841755e1f9aa77
#
_entry.id   1137ae69224ccd5b44841755e1f9aa77
#
_cell.length_a   1.000
_cell.length_b   1.000
_cell.length_c   1.000
_cell.angle_alpha   90.00
_cell.angle_beta   90.00
_cell.angle_gamma   90.00
#
_symmetry.space_group_name_H-M   'P 1'
#
loop_
_entity.id
_entity.type
_entity.pdbx_description
1 polymer ?
#
loop_
_entity_poly.entity_id
_entity_poly.type
_entity_poly.pdbx_seq_one_letter_code
_entity_poly.pdbx_strand_id
1 'polypeptide(L)'
;GADGAHSWVRRHFKMGRPKELMIGFQVEVTGYQGEDGRLDMYTGSRISPGFFAWAIPSGETTRIGTWSKPDLMGGESCEQLLDRLREDPLWAERFSECREVGRFCGPIPSGMVKRPMIARVALFGDAAGLCKPTTGGGIGPGFAQVDLVTPLLLDALEKDNLSDSSMREITGLMEPMRKDQRRAKALRDAFLTESSDTELDEIFSVWARPEVTELINDIGEIEHPIPLGIKMLRDIPEFRSLTKRAVKAILLG
;
A
#
# COMPACT_ATOMS: atom_id res chain seq x y z
N GLY A 1 17.54 11.27 5.76
CA GLY A 1 16.91 10.15 6.44
C GLY A 1 16.23 9.21 5.46
N ALA A 2 16.83 8.05 5.25
CA ALA A 2 16.27 6.93 4.52
C ALA A 2 16.27 5.68 5.44
N ASP A 3 15.85 5.90 6.69
CA ASP A 3 16.03 5.03 7.85
C ASP A 3 14.70 4.34 8.25
N GLY A 4 13.80 4.17 7.28
CA GLY A 4 12.60 3.37 7.37
C GLY A 4 11.44 4.01 8.16
N ALA A 5 10.42 3.22 8.42
CA ALA A 5 9.17 3.67 9.04
C ALA A 5 9.34 4.30 10.43
N HIS A 6 10.29 3.79 11.21
CA HIS A 6 10.65 4.33 12.53
C HIS A 6 11.73 5.40 12.51
N SER A 7 11.86 6.12 11.40
CA SER A 7 12.91 7.11 11.15
C SER A 7 13.33 7.90 12.41
N TRP A 8 14.59 7.74 12.80
CA TRP A 8 15.21 8.55 13.84
C TRP A 8 15.33 10.00 13.38
N VAL A 9 15.77 10.23 12.13
CA VAL A 9 15.92 11.56 11.55
C VAL A 9 14.61 12.32 11.62
N ARG A 10 13.50 11.71 11.16
CA ARG A 10 12.15 12.32 11.21
C ARG A 10 11.77 12.74 12.63
N ARG A 11 12.00 11.88 13.62
CA ARG A 11 11.65 12.15 15.03
C ARG A 11 12.52 13.21 15.64
N HIS A 12 13.84 13.12 15.42
CA HIS A 12 14.83 14.06 15.96
C HIS A 12 14.55 15.49 15.50
N PHE A 13 14.30 15.67 14.19
CA PHE A 13 14.01 16.97 13.61
C PHE A 13 12.52 17.35 13.63
N LYS A 14 11.67 16.60 14.33
CA LYS A 14 10.22 16.88 14.50
C LYS A 14 9.48 17.14 13.19
N MET A 15 9.78 16.37 12.14
CA MET A 15 9.24 16.55 10.79
C MET A 15 7.81 16.01 10.60
N GLY A 16 7.14 15.61 11.67
CA GLY A 16 5.77 15.10 11.68
C GLY A 16 5.71 13.58 11.60
N ARG A 17 4.49 13.07 11.30
CA ARG A 17 4.21 11.64 11.18
C ARG A 17 3.51 11.35 9.86
N PRO A 18 3.70 10.16 9.25
CA PRO A 18 2.84 9.66 8.17
C PRO A 18 1.37 9.68 8.60
N LYS A 19 0.47 9.79 7.64
CA LYS A 19 -0.97 9.88 7.92
C LYS A 19 -1.56 8.57 8.41
N GLU A 20 -1.02 7.45 7.94
CA GLU A 20 -1.40 6.11 8.31
C GLU A 20 -0.16 5.29 8.64
N LEU A 21 -0.33 4.38 9.58
CA LEU A 21 0.66 3.37 9.90
C LEU A 21 -0.08 2.03 9.95
N MET A 22 0.15 1.20 8.94
CA MET A 22 -0.27 -0.18 8.93
C MET A 22 0.83 -1.06 9.52
N ILE A 23 0.46 -2.27 9.90
CA ILE A 23 1.40 -3.31 10.31
C ILE A 23 1.24 -4.47 9.34
N GLY A 24 2.35 -4.98 8.84
CA GLY A 24 2.41 -6.19 8.02
C GLY A 24 3.17 -7.29 8.75
N PHE A 25 2.71 -8.52 8.58
CA PHE A 25 3.40 -9.72 9.00
C PHE A 25 3.48 -10.69 7.82
N GLN A 26 4.64 -11.26 7.59
CA GLN A 26 4.92 -12.15 6.47
C GLN A 26 5.78 -13.31 6.94
N VAL A 27 5.45 -14.50 6.51
CA VAL A 27 6.31 -15.68 6.58
C VAL A 27 6.79 -16.07 5.19
N GLU A 28 7.98 -16.59 5.11
CA GLU A 28 8.51 -17.24 3.91
C GLU A 28 8.44 -18.73 4.13
N VAL A 29 7.82 -19.46 3.21
CA VAL A 29 7.55 -20.88 3.34
C VAL A 29 7.97 -21.66 2.10
N THR A 30 8.26 -22.94 2.26
CA THR A 30 8.24 -23.95 1.19
C THR A 30 6.94 -24.73 1.25
N GLY A 31 6.53 -25.38 0.15
CA GLY A 31 5.40 -26.33 0.13
C GLY A 31 4.01 -25.69 0.03
N TYR A 32 3.91 -24.41 -0.32
CA TYR A 32 2.61 -23.79 -0.61
C TYR A 32 2.00 -24.35 -1.90
N GLN A 33 0.71 -24.73 -1.85
CA GLN A 33 -0.03 -25.40 -2.92
C GLN A 33 -0.84 -24.39 -3.75
N GLY A 34 -0.18 -23.37 -4.31
CA GLY A 34 -0.77 -22.42 -5.25
C GLY A 34 -0.55 -22.83 -6.71
N GLU A 35 -1.17 -22.10 -7.64
CA GLU A 35 -0.89 -22.28 -9.06
C GLU A 35 0.46 -21.67 -9.43
N ASP A 36 1.26 -22.40 -10.22
CA ASP A 36 2.58 -21.95 -10.67
C ASP A 36 2.49 -20.60 -11.41
N GLY A 37 3.40 -19.69 -11.04
CA GLY A 37 3.51 -18.38 -11.67
C GLY A 37 2.40 -17.39 -11.31
N ARG A 38 1.48 -17.75 -10.40
CA ARG A 38 0.42 -16.86 -9.91
C ARG A 38 0.67 -16.45 -8.47
N LEU A 39 0.27 -15.24 -8.16
CA LEU A 39 0.09 -14.79 -6.78
C LEU A 39 -1.38 -14.99 -6.38
N ASP A 40 -1.60 -15.43 -5.15
CA ASP A 40 -2.92 -15.47 -4.56
C ASP A 40 -3.14 -14.26 -3.65
N MET A 41 -4.34 -13.67 -3.72
CA MET A 41 -4.76 -12.59 -2.86
C MET A 41 -6.03 -12.98 -2.12
N TYR A 42 -6.04 -12.78 -0.82
CA TYR A 42 -7.13 -13.14 0.07
C TYR A 42 -7.68 -11.89 0.73
N THR A 43 -9.00 -11.78 0.81
CA THR A 43 -9.68 -10.67 1.48
C THR A 43 -10.69 -11.20 2.48
N GLY A 44 -11.11 -10.34 3.38
CA GLY A 44 -12.13 -10.64 4.39
C GLY A 44 -11.77 -10.11 5.76
N SER A 45 -12.79 -9.73 6.50
CA SER A 45 -12.64 -9.10 7.83
C SER A 45 -11.92 -9.96 8.85
N ARG A 46 -11.98 -11.29 8.71
CA ARG A 46 -11.36 -12.25 9.62
C ARG A 46 -9.86 -12.45 9.42
N ILE A 47 -9.35 -12.18 8.20
CA ILE A 47 -7.97 -12.50 7.81
C ILE A 47 -7.12 -11.28 7.48
N SER A 48 -7.76 -10.20 7.03
CA SER A 48 -7.09 -8.93 6.70
C SER A 48 -8.11 -7.78 6.73
N PRO A 49 -8.57 -7.36 7.92
CA PRO A 49 -9.64 -6.37 8.03
C PRO A 49 -9.30 -5.06 7.33
N GLY A 50 -10.11 -4.70 6.33
CA GLY A 50 -9.97 -3.50 5.50
C GLY A 50 -8.83 -3.51 4.48
N PHE A 51 -8.13 -4.65 4.33
CA PHE A 51 -6.98 -4.84 3.45
C PHE A 51 -7.02 -6.22 2.79
N PHE A 52 -5.86 -6.83 2.54
CA PHE A 52 -5.73 -8.15 1.96
C PHE A 52 -4.54 -8.93 2.53
N ALA A 53 -4.60 -10.24 2.42
CA ALA A 53 -3.47 -11.14 2.62
C ALA A 53 -2.98 -11.66 1.26
N TRP A 54 -1.78 -12.18 1.20
CA TRP A 54 -1.14 -12.62 -0.04
C TRP A 54 -0.38 -13.92 0.12
N ALA A 55 -0.23 -14.66 -0.98
CA ALA A 55 0.79 -15.66 -1.19
C ALA A 55 1.49 -15.36 -2.53
N ILE A 56 2.76 -14.98 -2.45
CA ILE A 56 3.55 -14.49 -3.59
C ILE A 56 4.73 -15.45 -3.82
N PRO A 57 4.81 -16.14 -4.98
CA PRO A 57 5.97 -16.96 -5.33
C PRO A 57 7.26 -16.15 -5.31
N SER A 58 8.33 -16.72 -4.75
CA SER A 58 9.64 -16.09 -4.61
C SER A 58 10.75 -17.14 -4.79
N GLY A 59 10.99 -17.54 -6.04
CA GLY A 59 11.92 -18.64 -6.35
C GLY A 59 11.40 -19.99 -5.83
N GLU A 60 12.18 -20.66 -4.98
CA GLU A 60 11.80 -21.95 -4.37
C GLU A 60 10.87 -21.81 -3.15
N THR A 61 10.58 -20.58 -2.75
CA THR A 61 9.74 -20.27 -1.60
C THR A 61 8.50 -19.47 -2.01
N THR A 62 7.55 -19.34 -1.09
CA THR A 62 6.39 -18.45 -1.23
C THR A 62 6.32 -17.53 -0.02
N ARG A 63 6.13 -16.24 -0.26
CA ARG A 63 5.91 -15.24 0.77
C ARG A 63 4.43 -15.13 1.05
N ILE A 64 4.03 -15.53 2.25
CA ILE A 64 2.65 -15.47 2.70
C ILE A 64 2.55 -14.41 3.79
N GLY A 65 1.60 -13.50 3.67
CA GLY A 65 1.48 -12.44 4.65
C GLY A 65 0.11 -11.78 4.68
N THR A 66 -0.08 -10.96 5.67
CA THR A 66 -1.25 -10.09 5.82
C THR A 66 -0.84 -8.74 6.41
N TRP A 67 -1.65 -7.74 6.20
CA TRP A 67 -1.47 -6.43 6.77
C TRP A 67 -2.81 -5.78 7.11
N SER A 68 -2.81 -4.91 8.09
CA SER A 68 -3.98 -4.11 8.43
C SER A 68 -3.57 -2.90 9.28
N LYS A 69 -4.55 -2.08 9.62
CA LYS A 69 -4.40 -1.02 10.63
C LYS A 69 -4.63 -1.60 12.02
N PRO A 70 -3.87 -1.16 13.04
CA PRO A 70 -4.07 -1.60 14.42
C PRO A 70 -5.50 -1.41 14.94
N ASP A 71 -6.16 -0.32 14.55
CA ASP A 71 -7.52 0.01 14.94
C ASP A 71 -8.60 -0.89 14.31
N LEU A 72 -8.30 -1.55 13.20
CA LEU A 72 -9.19 -2.50 12.53
C LEU A 72 -9.03 -3.94 13.03
N MET A 73 -7.92 -4.26 13.68
CA MET A 73 -7.59 -5.62 14.11
C MET A 73 -8.25 -6.05 15.42
N GLY A 74 -8.98 -5.16 16.12
CA GLY A 74 -9.69 -5.54 17.35
C GLY A 74 -8.79 -6.01 18.50
N GLY A 75 -7.50 -5.64 18.50
CA GLY A 75 -6.51 -6.06 19.48
C GLY A 75 -5.72 -7.31 19.09
N GLU A 76 -6.01 -7.91 17.95
CA GLU A 76 -5.27 -9.05 17.42
C GLU A 76 -3.98 -8.62 16.70
N SER A 77 -3.06 -9.56 16.53
CA SER A 77 -1.85 -9.37 15.72
C SER A 77 -2.07 -9.82 14.26
N CYS A 78 -1.25 -9.31 13.34
CA CYS A 78 -1.24 -9.81 11.96
C CYS A 78 -0.83 -11.29 11.89
N GLU A 79 -0.05 -11.81 12.85
CA GLU A 79 0.28 -13.22 12.94
C GLU A 79 -0.99 -14.05 13.18
N GLN A 80 -1.82 -13.67 14.15
CA GLN A 80 -3.10 -14.35 14.43
C GLN A 80 -4.07 -14.29 13.24
N LEU A 81 -4.09 -13.16 12.50
CA LEU A 81 -4.88 -13.06 11.29
C LEU A 81 -4.36 -14.01 10.19
N LEU A 82 -3.06 -14.14 10.06
CA LEU A 82 -2.44 -15.06 9.10
C LEU A 82 -2.69 -16.52 9.46
N ASP A 83 -2.63 -16.88 10.74
CA ASP A 83 -2.96 -18.22 11.22
C ASP A 83 -4.41 -18.59 10.87
N ARG A 84 -5.35 -17.66 11.04
CA ARG A 84 -6.74 -17.87 10.60
C ARG A 84 -6.88 -18.15 9.11
N LEU A 85 -6.13 -17.43 8.26
CA LEU A 85 -6.12 -17.71 6.82
C LEU A 85 -5.64 -19.12 6.55
N ARG A 86 -4.58 -19.54 7.22
CA ARG A 86 -3.97 -20.87 7.03
C ARG A 86 -4.87 -22.00 7.54
N GLU A 87 -5.72 -21.72 8.51
CA GLU A 87 -6.67 -22.68 9.13
C GLU A 87 -8.07 -22.60 8.51
N ASP A 88 -8.34 -21.63 7.63
CA ASP A 88 -9.66 -21.47 7.02
C ASP A 88 -9.99 -22.67 6.13
N PRO A 89 -11.15 -23.35 6.35
CA PRO A 89 -11.53 -24.57 5.60
C PRO A 89 -11.52 -24.40 4.08
N LEU A 90 -11.72 -23.19 3.58
CA LEU A 90 -11.68 -22.91 2.12
C LEU A 90 -10.26 -22.95 1.56
N TRP A 91 -9.24 -22.69 2.39
CA TRP A 91 -7.87 -22.48 1.94
C TRP A 91 -6.83 -23.37 2.63
N ALA A 92 -7.18 -24.02 3.74
CA ALA A 92 -6.25 -24.79 4.59
C ALA A 92 -5.43 -25.82 3.79
N GLU A 93 -6.00 -26.45 2.77
CA GLU A 93 -5.30 -27.40 1.91
C GLU A 93 -4.08 -26.77 1.24
N ARG A 94 -4.17 -25.51 0.79
CA ARG A 94 -3.05 -24.79 0.15
C ARG A 94 -1.87 -24.58 1.09
N PHE A 95 -2.12 -24.57 2.39
CA PHE A 95 -1.11 -24.31 3.43
C PHE A 95 -0.65 -25.57 4.17
N SER A 96 -1.25 -26.72 3.91
CA SER A 96 -1.04 -27.97 4.67
C SER A 96 0.41 -28.48 4.65
N GLU A 97 1.12 -28.28 3.54
CA GLU A 97 2.51 -28.71 3.35
C GLU A 97 3.52 -27.59 3.66
N CYS A 98 3.04 -26.39 4.09
CA CYS A 98 3.90 -25.23 4.31
C CYS A 98 4.87 -25.47 5.47
N ARG A 99 6.16 -25.22 5.19
CA ARG A 99 7.24 -25.19 6.19
C ARG A 99 7.86 -23.81 6.20
N GLU A 100 7.79 -23.15 7.35
CA GLU A 100 8.33 -21.81 7.52
C GLU A 100 9.87 -21.82 7.51
N VAL A 101 10.46 -20.95 6.71
CA VAL A 101 11.92 -20.76 6.62
C VAL A 101 12.34 -19.34 7.02
N GLY A 102 11.42 -18.41 7.14
CA GLY A 102 11.67 -17.04 7.60
C GLY A 102 10.40 -16.32 7.99
N ARG A 103 10.53 -15.31 8.85
CA ARG A 103 9.41 -14.42 9.24
C ARG A 103 9.83 -12.97 9.35
N PHE A 104 8.92 -12.08 8.99
CA PHE A 104 9.15 -10.65 8.97
C PHE A 104 7.91 -9.92 9.50
N CYS A 105 8.12 -8.92 10.33
CA CYS A 105 7.05 -8.04 10.81
C CYS A 105 7.54 -6.61 10.74
N GLY A 106 6.70 -5.71 10.28
CA GLY A 106 7.09 -4.30 10.22
C GLY A 106 5.95 -3.34 9.97
N PRO A 107 6.17 -2.08 10.34
CA PRO A 107 5.25 -1.00 10.07
C PRO A 107 5.36 -0.54 8.61
N ILE A 108 4.22 -0.21 8.02
CA ILE A 108 4.07 0.27 6.64
C ILE A 108 3.50 1.69 6.71
N PRO A 109 4.36 2.72 6.57
CA PRO A 109 3.95 4.12 6.71
C PRO A 109 3.40 4.65 5.38
N SER A 110 2.19 5.15 5.37
CA SER A 110 1.56 5.76 4.19
C SER A 110 1.03 7.16 4.49
N GLY A 111 0.93 7.98 3.44
CA GLY A 111 0.54 9.38 3.54
C GLY A 111 1.69 10.27 3.98
N MET A 112 2.41 10.78 2.99
CA MET A 112 3.60 11.61 3.11
C MET A 112 3.50 12.65 4.23
N VAL A 113 4.53 12.76 5.05
CA VAL A 113 4.64 13.81 6.07
C VAL A 113 4.52 15.20 5.44
N LYS A 114 4.00 16.17 6.21
CA LYS A 114 3.73 17.51 5.67
C LYS A 114 4.98 18.22 5.12
N ARG A 115 6.10 18.06 5.82
CA ARG A 115 7.39 18.66 5.47
C ARG A 115 8.47 17.57 5.41
N PRO A 116 8.58 16.84 4.29
CA PRO A 116 9.61 15.80 4.15
C PRO A 116 11.01 16.37 4.01
N MET A 117 11.13 17.69 3.73
CA MET A 117 12.42 18.40 3.67
C MET A 117 12.33 19.71 4.45
N ILE A 118 13.36 20.00 5.20
CA ILE A 118 13.62 21.23 5.97
C ILE A 118 15.08 21.63 5.79
N ALA A 119 15.50 22.77 6.33
CA ALA A 119 16.88 23.23 6.21
C ALA A 119 17.89 22.09 6.49
N ARG A 120 18.70 21.74 5.47
CA ARG A 120 19.79 20.74 5.50
C ARG A 120 19.35 19.30 5.85
N VAL A 121 18.06 19.01 5.88
CA VAL A 121 17.53 17.66 6.21
C VAL A 121 16.45 17.24 5.20
N ALA A 122 16.58 16.05 4.66
CA ALA A 122 15.59 15.44 3.76
C ALA A 122 15.24 14.01 4.20
N LEU A 123 13.97 13.63 4.06
CA LEU A 123 13.47 12.28 4.30
C LEU A 123 13.12 11.61 2.95
N PHE A 124 13.46 10.32 2.83
CA PHE A 124 13.21 9.51 1.64
C PHE A 124 12.46 8.23 1.97
N GLY A 125 11.64 7.77 1.02
CA GLY A 125 10.94 6.49 1.10
C GLY A 125 10.04 6.39 2.33
N ASP A 126 10.13 5.29 3.05
CA ASP A 126 9.33 5.02 4.26
C ASP A 126 9.53 6.06 5.36
N ALA A 127 10.73 6.62 5.48
CA ALA A 127 10.98 7.71 6.43
C ALA A 127 10.10 8.93 6.15
N ALA A 128 9.77 9.18 4.88
CA ALA A 128 8.86 10.24 4.44
C ALA A 128 7.38 9.82 4.43
N GLY A 129 7.07 8.53 4.61
CA GLY A 129 5.70 8.00 4.56
C GLY A 129 5.22 7.72 3.14
N LEU A 130 6.07 7.20 2.26
CA LEU A 130 5.78 7.04 0.84
C LEU A 130 5.23 5.68 0.43
N CYS A 131 5.02 4.73 1.35
CA CYS A 131 4.36 3.49 0.99
C CYS A 131 3.00 3.74 0.32
N LYS A 132 2.72 3.00 -0.75
CA LYS A 132 1.43 3.06 -1.45
C LYS A 132 0.30 2.63 -0.50
N PRO A 133 -0.77 3.40 -0.39
CA PRO A 133 -1.88 3.03 0.48
C PRO A 133 -2.64 1.80 -0.01
N THR A 134 -2.51 1.44 -1.29
CA THR A 134 -3.20 0.31 -1.94
C THR A 134 -2.51 -1.03 -1.74
N THR A 135 -1.17 -1.05 -1.82
CA THR A 135 -0.38 -2.30 -1.83
C THR A 135 0.68 -2.37 -0.75
N GLY A 136 0.93 -1.27 -0.02
CA GLY A 136 2.02 -1.20 0.96
C GLY A 136 3.43 -1.09 0.35
N GLY A 137 3.57 -1.17 -0.97
CA GLY A 137 4.86 -1.09 -1.65
C GLY A 137 5.49 0.30 -1.54
N GLY A 138 6.77 0.37 -1.15
CA GLY A 138 7.52 1.63 -0.96
C GLY A 138 8.64 1.84 -1.96
N ILE A 139 9.09 0.81 -2.69
CA ILE A 139 10.27 0.87 -3.58
C ILE A 139 10.02 1.83 -4.76
N GLY A 140 8.94 1.61 -5.52
CA GLY A 140 8.59 2.46 -6.67
C GLY A 140 8.42 3.93 -6.29
N PRO A 141 7.58 4.26 -5.29
CA PRO A 141 7.47 5.64 -4.81
C PRO A 141 8.78 6.23 -4.28
N GLY A 142 9.63 5.43 -3.66
CA GLY A 142 10.96 5.86 -3.19
C GLY A 142 11.88 6.25 -4.34
N PHE A 143 11.93 5.45 -5.41
CA PHE A 143 12.70 5.77 -6.62
C PHE A 143 12.13 6.99 -7.33
N ALA A 144 10.81 7.07 -7.51
CA ALA A 144 10.17 8.24 -8.11
C ALA A 144 10.46 9.53 -7.33
N GLN A 145 10.52 9.46 -5.99
CA GLN A 145 10.95 10.58 -5.17
C GLN A 145 12.38 11.00 -5.47
N VAL A 146 13.32 10.04 -5.52
CA VAL A 146 14.73 10.31 -5.79
C VAL A 146 14.89 10.98 -7.15
N ASP A 147 14.31 10.41 -8.20
CA ASP A 147 14.39 10.96 -9.56
C ASP A 147 13.84 12.39 -9.63
N LEU A 148 12.73 12.64 -8.92
CA LEU A 148 12.05 13.93 -8.93
C LEU A 148 12.87 15.04 -8.23
N VAL A 149 13.48 14.73 -7.08
CA VAL A 149 14.08 15.78 -6.23
C VAL A 149 15.59 15.93 -6.41
N THR A 150 16.28 14.91 -6.92
CA THR A 150 17.75 14.91 -7.03
C THR A 150 18.31 16.08 -7.82
N PRO A 151 17.77 16.46 -8.99
CA PRO A 151 18.32 17.58 -9.76
C PRO A 151 18.36 18.90 -8.98
N LEU A 152 17.25 19.24 -8.31
CA LEU A 152 17.18 20.46 -7.51
C LEU A 152 17.97 20.37 -6.20
N LEU A 153 18.05 19.18 -5.62
CA LEU A 153 18.82 18.96 -4.41
C LEU A 153 20.32 19.08 -4.66
N LEU A 154 20.81 18.60 -5.81
CA LEU A 154 22.21 18.76 -6.22
C LEU A 154 22.52 20.24 -6.49
N ASP A 155 21.66 20.94 -7.25
CA ASP A 155 21.83 22.39 -7.50
C ASP A 155 21.88 23.19 -6.17
N ALA A 156 20.98 22.86 -5.23
CA ALA A 156 20.99 23.49 -3.92
C ALA A 156 22.26 23.20 -3.09
N LEU A 157 22.81 21.98 -3.21
CA LEU A 157 24.07 21.59 -2.60
C LEU A 157 25.26 22.33 -3.20
N GLU A 158 25.34 22.40 -4.54
CA GLU A 158 26.42 23.12 -5.25
C GLU A 158 26.43 24.61 -4.93
N LYS A 159 25.27 25.23 -4.73
CA LYS A 159 25.12 26.62 -4.34
C LYS A 159 25.22 26.88 -2.83
N ASP A 160 25.45 25.83 -2.03
CA ASP A 160 25.35 25.86 -0.56
C ASP A 160 24.04 26.56 -0.05
N ASN A 161 22.96 26.40 -0.79
CA ASN A 161 21.65 26.98 -0.46
C ASN A 161 20.67 25.92 0.00
N LEU A 162 20.88 25.37 1.18
CA LEU A 162 19.99 24.38 1.82
C LEU A 162 19.11 25.03 2.91
N SER A 163 18.69 26.26 2.67
CA SER A 163 17.78 27.00 3.55
C SER A 163 16.38 26.38 3.59
N ASP A 164 15.58 26.72 4.60
CA ASP A 164 14.17 26.28 4.68
C ASP A 164 13.34 26.70 3.44
N SER A 165 13.64 27.85 2.82
CA SER A 165 12.97 28.28 1.60
C SER A 165 13.29 27.38 0.41
N SER A 166 14.57 27.11 0.17
CA SER A 166 15.02 26.23 -0.89
C SER A 166 14.46 24.80 -0.73
N MET A 167 14.56 24.23 0.49
CA MET A 167 14.03 22.88 0.77
C MET A 167 12.51 22.83 0.68
N ARG A 168 11.82 23.93 0.89
CA ARG A 168 10.36 24.01 0.68
C ARG A 168 9.99 24.00 -0.80
N GLU A 169 10.79 24.64 -1.64
CA GLU A 169 10.62 24.62 -3.10
C GLU A 169 10.77 23.17 -3.62
N ILE A 170 11.81 22.47 -3.21
CA ILE A 170 12.02 21.06 -3.54
C ILE A 170 10.84 20.19 -3.03
N THR A 171 10.35 20.44 -1.81
CA THR A 171 9.15 19.77 -1.28
C THR A 171 7.92 20.00 -2.17
N GLY A 172 7.81 21.18 -2.77
CA GLY A 172 6.71 21.53 -3.69
C GLY A 172 6.61 20.60 -4.90
N LEU A 173 7.74 20.10 -5.41
CA LEU A 173 7.75 19.11 -6.50
C LEU A 173 7.02 17.82 -6.14
N MET A 174 6.98 17.46 -4.87
CA MET A 174 6.37 16.23 -4.39
C MET A 174 4.84 16.33 -4.20
N GLU A 175 4.23 17.49 -4.45
CA GLU A 175 2.77 17.67 -4.28
C GLU A 175 1.93 16.76 -5.17
N PRO A 176 2.30 16.49 -6.45
CA PRO A 176 1.62 15.46 -7.25
C PRO A 176 1.62 14.08 -6.59
N MET A 177 2.77 13.62 -6.07
CA MET A 177 2.87 12.34 -5.36
C MET A 177 1.97 12.30 -4.13
N ARG A 178 1.92 13.38 -3.36
CA ARG A 178 1.04 13.52 -2.19
C ARG A 178 -0.44 13.42 -2.59
N LYS A 179 -0.81 14.07 -3.68
CA LYS A 179 -2.17 14.05 -4.22
C LYS A 179 -2.55 12.65 -4.69
N ASP A 180 -1.65 11.96 -5.35
CA ASP A 180 -1.89 10.59 -5.82
C ASP A 180 -2.01 9.59 -4.65
N GLN A 181 -1.19 9.73 -3.59
CA GLN A 181 -1.38 8.93 -2.37
C GLN A 181 -2.77 9.16 -1.74
N ARG A 182 -3.25 10.40 -1.66
CA ARG A 182 -4.58 10.68 -1.12
C ARG A 182 -5.69 10.03 -1.95
N ARG A 183 -5.60 10.13 -3.29
CA ARG A 183 -6.57 9.53 -4.21
C ARG A 183 -6.54 8.01 -4.16
N ALA A 184 -5.34 7.41 -4.16
CA ALA A 184 -5.17 5.98 -4.06
C ALA A 184 -5.72 5.43 -2.71
N LYS A 185 -5.48 6.16 -1.60
CA LYS A 185 -6.10 5.84 -0.31
C LYS A 185 -7.63 5.87 -0.39
N ALA A 186 -8.18 6.88 -1.03
CA ALA A 186 -9.62 7.04 -1.18
C ALA A 186 -10.25 5.88 -1.97
N LEU A 187 -9.59 5.44 -3.03
CA LEU A 187 -10.02 4.27 -3.79
C LEU A 187 -9.92 2.99 -2.95
N ARG A 188 -8.80 2.75 -2.26
CA ARG A 188 -8.67 1.61 -1.36
C ARG A 188 -9.79 1.59 -0.32
N ASP A 189 -10.03 2.72 0.34
CA ASP A 189 -11.04 2.79 1.39
C ASP A 189 -12.42 2.47 0.84
N ALA A 190 -12.78 3.00 -0.33
CA ALA A 190 -14.07 2.74 -0.97
C ALA A 190 -14.28 1.28 -1.40
N PHE A 191 -13.20 0.63 -1.88
CA PHE A 191 -13.29 -0.74 -2.41
C PHE A 191 -13.00 -1.82 -1.36
N LEU A 192 -12.17 -1.55 -0.37
CA LEU A 192 -11.72 -2.55 0.61
C LEU A 192 -12.10 -2.18 2.04
N THR A 193 -11.63 -1.03 2.54
CA THR A 193 -11.68 -0.73 3.99
C THR A 193 -13.11 -0.49 4.48
N GLU A 194 -13.97 0.11 3.66
CA GLU A 194 -15.36 0.43 3.98
C GLU A 194 -16.36 -0.64 3.52
N SER A 195 -15.90 -1.71 2.88
CA SER A 195 -16.75 -2.78 2.36
C SER A 195 -16.87 -3.93 3.37
N SER A 196 -18.09 -4.43 3.54
CA SER A 196 -18.38 -5.68 4.24
C SER A 196 -17.89 -6.89 3.41
N ASP A 197 -17.76 -8.05 4.04
CA ASP A 197 -17.34 -9.28 3.33
C ASP A 197 -18.31 -9.62 2.18
N THR A 198 -19.63 -9.40 2.37
CA THR A 198 -20.62 -9.59 1.30
C THR A 198 -20.41 -8.62 0.13
N GLU A 199 -20.14 -7.34 0.41
CA GLU A 199 -19.81 -6.35 -0.63
C GLU A 199 -18.51 -6.69 -1.35
N LEU A 200 -17.52 -7.26 -0.64
CA LEU A 200 -16.28 -7.75 -1.25
C LEU A 200 -16.54 -8.91 -2.22
N ASP A 201 -17.36 -9.88 -1.85
CA ASP A 201 -17.76 -10.98 -2.72
C ASP A 201 -18.45 -10.48 -4.00
N GLU A 202 -19.34 -9.50 -3.86
CA GLU A 202 -19.98 -8.84 -5.02
C GLU A 202 -18.95 -8.13 -5.90
N ILE A 203 -18.03 -7.36 -5.34
CA ILE A 203 -16.96 -6.66 -6.06
C ILE A 203 -16.08 -7.65 -6.81
N PHE A 204 -15.63 -8.72 -6.16
CA PHE A 204 -14.77 -9.73 -6.79
C PHE A 204 -15.52 -10.53 -7.86
N SER A 205 -16.82 -10.81 -7.69
CA SER A 205 -17.67 -11.41 -8.72
C SER A 205 -17.72 -10.57 -9.99
N VAL A 206 -17.76 -9.25 -9.86
CA VAL A 206 -17.71 -8.32 -11.00
C VAL A 206 -16.32 -8.31 -11.63
N TRP A 207 -15.26 -8.27 -10.82
CA TRP A 207 -13.87 -8.28 -11.33
C TRP A 207 -13.52 -9.57 -12.07
N ALA A 208 -14.11 -10.70 -11.69
CA ALA A 208 -13.89 -12.00 -12.32
C ALA A 208 -14.57 -12.13 -13.72
N ARG A 209 -15.36 -11.18 -14.14
CA ARG A 209 -15.98 -11.19 -15.48
C ARG A 209 -14.91 -11.00 -16.55
N PRO A 210 -14.97 -11.75 -17.67
CA PRO A 210 -13.96 -11.67 -18.73
C PRO A 210 -13.69 -10.25 -19.23
N GLU A 211 -14.76 -9.47 -19.48
CA GLU A 211 -14.63 -8.08 -19.95
C GLU A 211 -13.98 -7.12 -18.94
N VAL A 212 -14.16 -7.39 -17.63
CA VAL A 212 -13.53 -6.59 -16.57
C VAL A 212 -12.08 -7.01 -16.38
N THR A 213 -11.80 -8.30 -16.45
CA THR A 213 -10.44 -8.84 -16.41
C THR A 213 -9.61 -8.32 -17.59
N GLU A 214 -10.20 -8.30 -18.80
CA GLU A 214 -9.55 -7.71 -19.99
C GLU A 214 -9.25 -6.23 -19.77
N LEU A 215 -10.21 -5.45 -19.26
CA LEU A 215 -9.99 -4.04 -18.91
C LEU A 215 -8.85 -3.86 -17.89
N ILE A 216 -8.80 -4.72 -16.87
CA ILE A 216 -7.71 -4.67 -15.87
C ILE A 216 -6.37 -4.96 -16.54
N ASN A 217 -6.30 -5.95 -17.43
CA ASN A 217 -5.07 -6.31 -18.13
C ASN A 217 -4.61 -5.21 -19.11
N ASP A 218 -5.56 -4.51 -19.74
CA ASP A 218 -5.24 -3.46 -20.72
C ASP A 218 -4.69 -2.18 -20.09
N ILE A 219 -5.26 -1.75 -18.98
CA ILE A 219 -4.94 -0.42 -18.40
C ILE A 219 -4.55 -0.47 -16.93
N GLY A 220 -4.58 -1.67 -16.32
CA GLY A 220 -4.21 -1.84 -14.92
C GLY A 220 -2.71 -1.67 -14.72
N GLU A 221 -2.32 -0.71 -13.89
CA GLU A 221 -0.94 -0.47 -13.52
C GLU A 221 -0.83 -0.36 -12.00
N ILE A 222 -0.01 -1.22 -11.40
CA ILE A 222 0.13 -1.31 -9.94
C ILE A 222 0.74 -0.04 -9.33
N GLU A 223 1.56 0.69 -10.09
CA GLU A 223 2.15 1.96 -9.65
C GLU A 223 1.15 3.12 -9.80
N HIS A 224 0.22 3.05 -10.76
CA HIS A 224 -0.74 4.08 -11.09
C HIS A 224 -2.19 3.55 -11.13
N PRO A 225 -2.77 3.12 -9.99
CA PRO A 225 -4.08 2.47 -9.95
C PRO A 225 -5.26 3.42 -10.21
N ILE A 226 -5.03 4.73 -10.17
CA ILE A 226 -6.09 5.73 -10.24
C ILE A 226 -6.85 5.72 -11.59
N PRO A 227 -6.18 5.66 -12.77
CA PRO A 227 -6.88 5.61 -14.05
C PRO A 227 -7.83 4.42 -14.17
N LEU A 228 -7.38 3.22 -13.78
CA LEU A 228 -8.23 2.02 -13.75
C LEU A 228 -9.41 2.20 -12.80
N GLY A 229 -9.17 2.66 -11.56
CA GLY A 229 -10.22 2.86 -10.57
C GLY A 229 -11.30 3.84 -11.05
N ILE A 230 -10.92 4.95 -11.67
CA ILE A 230 -11.86 5.93 -12.24
C ILE A 230 -12.66 5.30 -13.39
N LYS A 231 -12.00 4.57 -14.28
CA LYS A 231 -12.66 3.92 -15.42
C LYS A 231 -13.65 2.85 -14.94
N MET A 232 -13.29 2.04 -13.96
CA MET A 232 -14.19 1.07 -13.35
C MET A 232 -15.43 1.73 -12.74
N LEU A 233 -15.27 2.78 -11.95
CA LEU A 233 -16.39 3.52 -11.35
C LEU A 233 -17.31 4.17 -12.38
N ARG A 234 -16.78 4.55 -13.56
CA ARG A 234 -17.53 5.18 -14.63
C ARG A 234 -18.27 4.16 -15.52
N ASP A 235 -17.56 3.11 -15.91
CA ASP A 235 -17.97 2.24 -17.01
C ASP A 235 -18.68 0.95 -16.53
N ILE A 236 -18.48 0.56 -15.25
CA ILE A 236 -19.10 -0.63 -14.66
C ILE A 236 -20.29 -0.22 -13.77
N PRO A 237 -21.54 -0.52 -14.19
CA PRO A 237 -22.74 -0.05 -13.48
C PRO A 237 -22.83 -0.51 -12.03
N GLU A 238 -22.35 -1.71 -11.70
CA GLU A 238 -22.38 -2.30 -10.37
C GLU A 238 -21.53 -1.49 -9.37
N PHE A 239 -20.50 -0.80 -9.84
CA PHE A 239 -19.63 0.03 -8.98
C PHE A 239 -20.19 1.45 -8.76
N ARG A 240 -21.36 1.79 -9.31
CA ARG A 240 -22.00 3.10 -9.08
C ARG A 240 -22.35 3.35 -7.61
N SER A 241 -22.65 2.32 -6.85
CA SER A 241 -22.88 2.40 -5.41
C SER A 241 -21.62 2.88 -4.67
N LEU A 242 -20.45 2.43 -5.12
CA LEU A 242 -19.14 2.83 -4.59
C LEU A 242 -18.72 4.22 -5.04
N THR A 243 -19.29 4.73 -6.16
CA THR A 243 -18.93 6.05 -6.72
C THR A 243 -19.14 7.17 -5.71
N LYS A 244 -20.21 7.13 -4.92
CA LYS A 244 -20.46 8.16 -3.89
C LYS A 244 -19.37 8.17 -2.81
N ARG A 245 -18.91 6.99 -2.36
CA ARG A 245 -17.80 6.84 -1.39
C ARG A 245 -16.48 7.34 -2.02
N ALA A 246 -16.15 6.85 -3.23
CA ALA A 246 -14.93 7.19 -3.93
C ALA A 246 -14.86 8.68 -4.31
N VAL A 247 -15.93 9.27 -4.86
CA VAL A 247 -15.96 10.70 -5.25
C VAL A 247 -15.84 11.59 -4.02
N LYS A 248 -16.55 11.30 -2.94
CA LYS A 248 -16.40 12.06 -1.70
C LYS A 248 -14.96 12.03 -1.21
N ALA A 249 -14.33 10.88 -1.24
CA ALA A 249 -12.96 10.70 -0.79
C ALA A 249 -11.92 11.35 -1.75
N ILE A 250 -12.15 11.28 -3.08
CA ILE A 250 -11.27 11.92 -4.09
C ILE A 250 -11.37 13.45 -4.06
N LEU A 251 -12.56 14.01 -3.79
CA LEU A 251 -12.79 15.47 -3.76
C LEU A 251 -12.38 16.10 -2.42
N LEU A 252 -12.47 15.37 -1.32
CA LEU A 252 -12.15 15.87 0.02
C LEU A 252 -10.73 15.53 0.48
N GLY A 253 -10.03 14.64 -0.21
CA GLY A 253 -8.62 14.27 0.02
C GLY A 253 -7.69 15.13 -0.82
#